data_c32f8cdb3c923dd2b3e45915c07a4940
#
_entry.id   c32f8cdb3c923dd2b3e45915c07a4940
#
_cell.length_a   1.000
_cell.length_b   1.000
_cell.length_c   1.000
_cell.angle_alpha   90.00
_cell.angle_beta   90.00
_cell.angle_gamma   90.00
#
_symmetry.space_group_name_H-M   'P 1'
#
loop_
_entity.id
_entity.type
_entity.pdbx_description
1 polymer ?
#
loop_
_entity_poly.entity_id
_entity_poly.type
_entity_poly.pdbx_seq_one_letter_code
_entity_poly.pdbx_strand_id
1 'polypeptide(L)'
;MNINTIQAVYFIGAGGIGMSALVRYFLSKGKKVGGYDRTPSELTEKLIAEGADIHYEENVSLIPEVFLHPETTLVVYTPAIPTNHKELVYFQEHQFEIHKRAQVLGMLTQTEKGMCVAGTHGKTTTSTMAAFLMDHSHVGCNAFLGGISTVSYTHLRAHETT
;
A
#
# COMPACT_ATOMS: atom_id res chain seq x y z
N MET A 1 13.85 2.28 -9.73
CA MET A 1 12.69 2.38 -10.69
C MET A 1 11.95 3.69 -10.45
N ASN A 2 11.40 4.32 -11.49
CA ASN A 2 10.52 5.48 -11.30
C ASN A 2 9.11 4.97 -10.97
N ILE A 3 8.49 5.51 -9.92
CA ILE A 3 7.16 5.08 -9.47
C ILE A 3 6.07 5.21 -10.57
N ASN A 4 6.29 6.12 -11.53
CA ASN A 4 5.39 6.30 -12.66
C ASN A 4 5.47 5.17 -13.72
N THR A 5 6.58 4.43 -13.79
CA THR A 5 6.75 3.31 -14.72
C THR A 5 6.23 1.99 -14.17
N ILE A 6 5.91 1.93 -12.88
CA ILE A 6 5.34 0.75 -12.23
C ILE A 6 3.95 0.46 -12.79
N GLN A 7 3.71 -0.78 -13.19
CA GLN A 7 2.40 -1.27 -13.66
C GLN A 7 1.71 -2.16 -12.63
N ALA A 8 2.50 -2.89 -11.84
CA ALA A 8 2.02 -3.81 -10.84
C ALA A 8 2.74 -3.61 -9.50
N VAL A 9 2.05 -3.84 -8.40
CA VAL A 9 2.61 -3.77 -7.06
C VAL A 9 2.21 -5.01 -6.28
N TYR A 10 3.19 -5.71 -5.73
CA TYR A 10 2.98 -6.91 -4.94
C TYR A 10 3.32 -6.67 -3.48
N PHE A 11 2.40 -6.98 -2.58
CA PHE A 11 2.52 -6.71 -1.15
C PHE A 11 2.72 -8.00 -0.35
N ILE A 12 3.79 -8.07 0.43
CA ILE A 12 4.01 -9.16 1.39
C ILE A 12 3.66 -8.65 2.80
N GLY A 13 2.52 -9.11 3.32
CA GLY A 13 1.86 -8.60 4.52
C GLY A 13 0.82 -7.50 4.19
N ALA A 14 -0.03 -7.76 3.20
CA ALA A 14 -0.99 -6.79 2.65
C ALA A 14 -2.04 -6.30 3.65
N GLY A 15 -2.44 -7.15 4.62
CA GLY A 15 -3.50 -6.86 5.60
C GLY A 15 -3.10 -5.97 6.77
N GLY A 16 -1.84 -5.52 6.84
CA GLY A 16 -1.45 -4.54 7.84
C GLY A 16 -2.11 -3.17 7.61
N ILE A 17 -2.52 -2.47 8.69
CA ILE A 17 -3.21 -1.16 8.60
C ILE A 17 -2.44 -0.18 7.70
N GLY A 18 -1.14 -0.05 7.88
CA GLY A 18 -0.32 0.85 7.06
C GLY A 18 -0.05 0.33 5.64
N MET A 19 -0.13 -0.98 5.41
CA MET A 19 0.02 -1.59 4.08
C MET A 19 -1.26 -1.41 3.26
N SER A 20 -2.43 -1.60 3.87
CA SER A 20 -3.73 -1.46 3.20
C SER A 20 -3.94 -0.07 2.60
N ALA A 21 -3.40 0.97 3.23
CA ALA A 21 -3.45 2.32 2.69
C ALA A 21 -2.64 2.45 1.37
N LEU A 22 -1.46 1.80 1.29
CA LEU A 22 -0.68 1.73 0.05
C LEU A 22 -1.37 0.88 -1.03
N VAL A 23 -1.97 -0.26 -0.64
CA VAL A 23 -2.77 -1.10 -1.55
C VAL A 23 -3.84 -0.25 -2.22
N ARG A 24 -4.64 0.49 -1.46
CA ARG A 24 -5.69 1.38 -1.98
C ARG A 24 -5.14 2.50 -2.85
N TYR A 25 -4.03 3.10 -2.43
CA TYR A 25 -3.37 4.14 -3.23
C TYR A 25 -3.02 3.62 -4.63
N PHE A 26 -2.36 2.47 -4.74
CA PHE A 26 -1.98 1.92 -6.04
C PHE A 26 -3.17 1.43 -6.86
N LEU A 27 -4.20 0.87 -6.22
CA LEU A 27 -5.47 0.55 -6.90
C LEU A 27 -6.11 1.79 -7.50
N SER A 28 -6.15 2.90 -6.76
CA SER A 28 -6.73 4.16 -7.23
C SER A 28 -5.93 4.79 -8.39
N LYS A 29 -4.63 4.49 -8.49
CA LYS A 29 -3.78 4.88 -9.62
C LYS A 29 -3.90 3.89 -10.81
N GLY A 30 -4.86 2.99 -10.80
CA GLY A 30 -5.09 2.01 -11.87
C GLY A 30 -4.01 0.93 -12.00
N LYS A 31 -3.17 0.74 -10.96
CA LYS A 31 -2.14 -0.30 -10.96
C LYS A 31 -2.74 -1.66 -10.65
N LYS A 32 -2.13 -2.73 -11.17
CA LYS A 32 -2.43 -4.09 -10.72
C LYS A 32 -1.85 -4.27 -9.33
N VAL A 33 -2.66 -4.71 -8.38
CA VAL A 33 -2.23 -4.91 -6.99
C VAL A 33 -2.57 -6.30 -6.54
N GLY A 34 -1.58 -6.98 -5.99
CA GLY A 34 -1.73 -8.29 -5.38
C GLY A 34 -0.83 -8.44 -4.18
N GLY A 35 -0.89 -9.59 -3.55
CA GLY A 35 0.00 -9.87 -2.44
C GLY A 35 -0.38 -11.07 -1.60
N TYR A 36 0.38 -11.21 -0.55
CA TYR A 36 0.21 -12.24 0.47
C TYR A 36 -0.11 -11.60 1.82
N ASP A 37 -0.97 -12.24 2.58
CA ASP A 37 -1.08 -12.03 4.02
C ASP A 37 -1.18 -13.37 4.76
N ARG A 38 -0.73 -13.41 6.00
CA ARG A 38 -0.73 -14.64 6.78
C ARG A 38 -2.13 -15.08 7.18
N THR A 39 -3.03 -14.12 7.39
CA THR A 39 -4.34 -14.39 8.01
C THR A 39 -5.44 -13.63 7.29
N PRO A 40 -6.51 -14.32 6.89
CA PRO A 40 -7.73 -13.65 6.44
C PRO A 40 -8.25 -12.69 7.52
N SER A 41 -8.67 -11.50 7.10
CA SER A 41 -9.24 -10.48 7.98
C SER A 41 -10.28 -9.67 7.23
N GLU A 42 -11.17 -9.00 7.97
CA GLU A 42 -12.14 -8.08 7.36
C GLU A 42 -11.46 -7.02 6.46
N LEU A 43 -10.23 -6.63 6.82
CA LEU A 43 -9.47 -5.68 6.04
C LEU A 43 -8.99 -6.27 4.71
N THR A 44 -8.43 -7.49 4.72
CA THR A 44 -8.01 -8.16 3.48
C THR A 44 -9.18 -8.50 2.58
N GLU A 45 -10.33 -8.90 3.14
CA GLU A 45 -11.57 -9.13 2.38
C GLU A 45 -12.05 -7.86 1.67
N LYS A 46 -12.00 -6.71 2.35
CA LYS A 46 -12.31 -5.41 1.75
C LYS A 46 -11.35 -5.06 0.62
N LEU A 47 -10.04 -5.30 0.79
CA LEU A 47 -9.05 -5.05 -0.26
C LEU A 47 -9.29 -5.93 -1.48
N ILE A 48 -9.67 -7.19 -1.30
CA ILE A 48 -10.04 -8.10 -2.39
C ILE A 48 -11.30 -7.58 -3.11
N ALA A 49 -12.31 -7.15 -2.38
CA ALA A 49 -13.51 -6.56 -2.96
C ALA A 49 -13.23 -5.25 -3.72
N GLU A 50 -12.19 -4.51 -3.32
CA GLU A 50 -11.69 -3.30 -3.98
C GLU A 50 -10.82 -3.60 -5.22
N GLY A 51 -10.47 -4.86 -5.47
CA GLY A 51 -9.77 -5.32 -6.68
C GLY A 51 -8.32 -5.77 -6.46
N ALA A 52 -7.86 -5.95 -5.23
CA ALA A 52 -6.58 -6.57 -4.93
C ALA A 52 -6.67 -8.11 -5.04
N ASP A 53 -5.61 -8.74 -5.54
CA ASP A 53 -5.48 -10.20 -5.60
C ASP A 53 -4.62 -10.69 -4.43
N ILE A 54 -5.26 -11.10 -3.33
CA ILE A 54 -4.57 -11.48 -2.10
C ILE A 54 -4.78 -12.96 -1.80
N HIS A 55 -3.69 -13.68 -1.56
CA HIS A 55 -3.73 -15.06 -1.07
C HIS A 55 -3.12 -15.17 0.34
N TYR A 56 -3.36 -16.31 1.00
CA TYR A 56 -3.02 -16.52 2.42
C TYR A 56 -2.05 -17.66 2.66
N GLU A 57 -1.56 -18.27 1.60
CA GLU A 57 -0.62 -19.37 1.65
C GLU A 57 0.76 -18.91 1.16
N GLU A 58 1.80 -19.15 1.95
CA GLU A 58 3.18 -18.83 1.57
C GLU A 58 3.65 -19.79 0.45
N ASN A 59 3.34 -19.43 -0.79
CA ASN A 59 3.59 -20.28 -1.95
C ASN A 59 3.84 -19.44 -3.21
N VAL A 60 5.05 -19.50 -3.72
CA VAL A 60 5.48 -18.80 -4.94
C VAL A 60 4.60 -19.14 -6.15
N SER A 61 4.06 -20.36 -6.23
CA SER A 61 3.19 -20.78 -7.34
C SER A 61 1.84 -20.07 -7.36
N LEU A 62 1.45 -19.40 -6.28
CA LEU A 62 0.22 -18.62 -6.18
C LEU A 62 0.40 -17.16 -6.63
N ILE A 63 1.64 -16.74 -6.89
CA ILE A 63 1.90 -15.39 -7.41
C ILE A 63 1.40 -15.32 -8.85
N PRO A 64 0.40 -14.47 -9.15
CA PRO A 64 -0.09 -14.33 -10.53
C PRO A 64 0.99 -13.81 -11.48
N GLU A 65 0.95 -14.28 -12.71
CA GLU A 65 1.94 -13.96 -13.75
C GLU A 65 2.16 -12.45 -13.95
N VAL A 66 1.11 -11.65 -13.78
CA VAL A 66 1.18 -10.18 -13.91
C VAL A 66 2.20 -9.53 -12.95
N PHE A 67 2.55 -10.20 -11.85
CA PHE A 67 3.53 -9.71 -10.87
C PHE A 67 4.93 -10.29 -11.07
N LEU A 68 5.13 -11.15 -12.07
CA LEU A 68 6.41 -11.82 -12.32
C LEU A 68 7.33 -11.08 -13.32
N HIS A 69 7.12 -9.77 -13.49
CA HIS A 69 7.90 -8.91 -14.40
C HIS A 69 8.75 -7.90 -13.62
N PRO A 70 10.06 -8.14 -13.42
CA PRO A 70 10.93 -7.29 -12.59
C PRO A 70 10.98 -5.82 -13.03
N GLU A 71 10.84 -5.56 -14.34
CA GLU A 71 10.95 -4.20 -14.90
C GLU A 71 9.75 -3.31 -14.57
N THR A 72 8.59 -3.91 -14.26
CA THR A 72 7.33 -3.19 -14.09
C THR A 72 6.63 -3.46 -12.76
N THR A 73 7.18 -4.37 -11.96
CA THR A 73 6.61 -4.77 -10.68
C THR A 73 7.44 -4.24 -9.52
N LEU A 74 6.78 -3.54 -8.61
CA LEU A 74 7.34 -3.14 -7.33
C LEU A 74 6.88 -4.13 -6.24
N VAL A 75 7.82 -4.61 -5.44
CA VAL A 75 7.51 -5.46 -4.28
C VAL A 75 7.62 -4.65 -3.00
N VAL A 76 6.59 -4.71 -2.17
CA VAL A 76 6.52 -3.97 -0.91
C VAL A 76 6.31 -4.94 0.24
N TYR A 77 7.15 -4.85 1.26
CA TYR A 77 7.03 -5.72 2.43
C TYR A 77 7.02 -4.96 3.75
N THR A 78 6.47 -5.58 4.78
CA THR A 78 6.51 -5.09 6.16
C THR A 78 7.65 -5.74 6.95
N PRO A 79 8.27 -5.04 7.92
CA PRO A 79 9.28 -5.62 8.79
C PRO A 79 8.83 -6.86 9.60
N ALA A 80 7.53 -7.10 9.71
CA ALA A 80 6.97 -8.27 10.37
C ALA A 80 7.17 -9.58 9.57
N ILE A 81 7.51 -9.50 8.29
CA ILE A 81 7.77 -10.66 7.42
C ILE A 81 9.17 -11.19 7.71
N PRO A 82 9.32 -12.49 7.98
CA PRO A 82 10.63 -13.12 8.15
C PRO A 82 11.49 -13.00 6.89
N THR A 83 12.79 -12.88 7.07
CA THR A 83 13.75 -12.75 5.94
C THR A 83 13.83 -14.02 5.08
N ASN A 84 13.41 -15.17 5.61
CA ASN A 84 13.34 -16.45 4.92
C ASN A 84 11.97 -16.75 4.31
N HIS A 85 11.07 -15.76 4.23
CA HIS A 85 9.77 -15.91 3.59
C HIS A 85 9.95 -16.25 2.11
N LYS A 86 9.34 -17.35 1.65
CA LYS A 86 9.60 -17.92 0.32
C LYS A 86 9.38 -16.94 -0.83
N GLU A 87 8.32 -16.19 -0.78
CA GLU A 87 8.01 -15.20 -1.84
C GLU A 87 8.97 -14.02 -1.79
N LEU A 88 9.36 -13.56 -0.58
CA LEU A 88 10.37 -12.49 -0.45
C LEU A 88 11.72 -12.94 -1.01
N VAL A 89 12.15 -14.15 -0.68
CA VAL A 89 13.39 -14.75 -1.22
C VAL A 89 13.30 -14.89 -2.73
N TYR A 90 12.18 -15.39 -3.25
CA TYR A 90 11.96 -15.49 -4.70
C TYR A 90 12.15 -14.15 -5.41
N PHE A 91 11.52 -13.08 -4.93
CA PHE A 91 11.65 -11.77 -5.53
C PHE A 91 13.07 -11.20 -5.43
N GLN A 92 13.79 -11.49 -4.31
CA GLN A 92 15.19 -11.10 -4.15
C GLN A 92 16.11 -11.81 -5.16
N GLU A 93 15.96 -13.11 -5.31
CA GLU A 93 16.74 -13.92 -6.24
C GLU A 93 16.51 -13.55 -7.71
N HIS A 94 15.31 -13.08 -8.05
CA HIS A 94 14.93 -12.67 -9.40
C HIS A 94 15.09 -11.15 -9.64
N GLN A 95 15.83 -10.45 -8.76
CA GLN A 95 16.22 -9.04 -8.94
C GLN A 95 15.06 -8.05 -9.08
N PHE A 96 13.94 -8.32 -8.42
CA PHE A 96 12.85 -7.35 -8.34
C PHE A 96 13.25 -6.14 -7.50
N GLU A 97 12.64 -4.99 -7.78
CA GLU A 97 12.76 -3.82 -6.91
C GLU A 97 11.89 -4.02 -5.67
N ILE A 98 12.55 -4.13 -4.50
CA ILE A 98 11.91 -4.48 -3.23
C ILE A 98 12.13 -3.36 -2.23
N HIS A 99 11.06 -2.84 -1.66
CA HIS A 99 11.12 -1.79 -0.67
C HIS A 99 10.29 -2.09 0.58
N LYS A 100 10.74 -1.57 1.71
CA LYS A 100 9.91 -1.51 2.91
C LYS A 100 8.80 -0.48 2.73
N ARG A 101 7.66 -0.70 3.37
CA ARG A 101 6.53 0.23 3.36
C ARG A 101 6.94 1.70 3.55
N ALA A 102 7.80 1.97 4.53
CA ALA A 102 8.26 3.35 4.83
C ALA A 102 9.07 3.97 3.68
N GLN A 103 9.85 3.17 2.95
CA GLN A 103 10.60 3.64 1.79
C GLN A 103 9.66 4.03 0.65
N VAL A 104 8.62 3.21 0.40
CA VAL A 104 7.61 3.53 -0.63
C VAL A 104 6.87 4.81 -0.30
N LEU A 105 6.48 5.03 0.96
CA LEU A 105 5.92 6.31 1.39
C LEU A 105 6.87 7.48 1.14
N GLY A 106 8.17 7.30 1.43
CA GLY A 106 9.19 8.32 1.13
C GLY A 106 9.29 8.61 -0.38
N MET A 107 9.21 7.60 -1.22
CA MET A 107 9.19 7.78 -2.69
C MET A 107 7.96 8.57 -3.15
N LEU A 108 6.79 8.27 -2.61
CA LEU A 108 5.56 9.00 -2.92
C LEU A 108 5.63 10.47 -2.53
N THR A 109 6.20 10.80 -1.37
CA THR A 109 6.35 12.20 -0.92
C THR A 109 7.34 13.01 -1.76
N GLN A 110 8.18 12.37 -2.57
CA GLN A 110 9.05 13.06 -3.52
C GLN A 110 8.33 13.46 -4.81
N THR A 111 7.27 12.76 -5.16
CA THR A 111 6.49 13.00 -6.40
C THR A 111 5.20 13.77 -6.15
N GLU A 112 4.72 13.79 -4.93
CA GLU A 112 3.46 14.42 -4.52
C GLU A 112 3.73 15.51 -3.47
N LYS A 113 2.81 16.48 -3.32
CA LYS A 113 2.89 17.43 -2.21
C LYS A 113 2.53 16.73 -0.90
N GLY A 114 3.52 16.56 -0.01
CA GLY A 114 3.36 15.84 1.25
C GLY A 114 3.20 16.79 2.45
N MET A 115 2.23 16.47 3.34
CA MET A 115 2.13 17.02 4.68
C MET A 115 2.39 15.92 5.69
N CYS A 116 3.43 16.08 6.52
CA CYS A 116 3.81 15.09 7.52
C CYS A 116 3.52 15.61 8.92
N VAL A 117 2.90 14.77 9.76
CA VAL A 117 2.63 15.06 11.17
C VAL A 117 3.54 14.22 12.04
N ALA A 118 4.41 14.87 12.80
CA ALA A 118 5.32 14.24 13.76
C ALA A 118 4.99 14.67 15.19
N GLY A 119 5.38 13.85 16.17
CA GLY A 119 5.17 14.14 17.60
C GLY A 119 5.12 12.87 18.43
N THR A 120 5.23 13.02 19.75
CA THR A 120 5.10 11.89 20.68
C THR A 120 3.64 11.42 20.80
N HIS A 121 2.70 12.36 20.83
CA HIS A 121 1.26 12.12 20.95
C HIS A 121 0.46 12.89 19.90
N GLY A 122 -0.77 12.48 19.63
CA GLY A 122 -1.71 13.20 18.77
C GLY A 122 -1.50 13.08 17.27
N LYS A 123 -0.49 12.34 16.81
CA LYS A 123 -0.18 12.20 15.36
C LYS A 123 -1.39 11.74 14.54
N THR A 124 -1.98 10.62 14.90
CA THR A 124 -3.13 10.06 14.18
C THR A 124 -4.33 11.01 14.21
N THR A 125 -4.64 11.58 15.37
CA THR A 125 -5.75 12.54 15.50
C THR A 125 -5.55 13.77 14.62
N THR A 126 -4.38 14.39 14.67
CA THR A 126 -4.05 15.58 13.86
C THR A 126 -4.07 15.27 12.37
N SER A 127 -3.48 14.14 11.96
CA SER A 127 -3.49 13.72 10.57
C SER A 127 -4.89 13.41 10.06
N THR A 128 -5.74 12.78 10.89
CA THR A 128 -7.14 12.51 10.54
C THR A 128 -7.94 13.81 10.37
N MET A 129 -7.77 14.77 11.29
CA MET A 129 -8.43 16.08 11.18
C MET A 129 -7.98 16.83 9.93
N ALA A 130 -6.69 16.85 9.63
CA ALA A 130 -6.15 17.48 8.43
C ALA A 130 -6.70 16.82 7.15
N ALA A 131 -6.72 15.49 7.10
CA ALA A 131 -7.28 14.74 5.97
C ALA A 131 -8.77 15.04 5.78
N PHE A 132 -9.54 15.07 6.87
CA PHE A 132 -10.95 15.42 6.84
C PHE A 132 -11.19 16.83 6.28
N LEU A 133 -10.42 17.82 6.74
CA LEU A 133 -10.54 19.20 6.26
C LEU A 133 -10.17 19.32 4.77
N MET A 134 -9.13 18.61 4.32
CA MET A 134 -8.72 18.62 2.91
C MET A 134 -9.76 17.96 2.02
N ASP A 135 -10.32 16.84 2.44
CA ASP A 135 -11.38 16.15 1.70
C ASP A 135 -12.63 17.02 1.53
N HIS A 136 -13.04 17.75 2.59
CA HIS A 136 -14.19 18.65 2.55
C HIS A 136 -13.92 20.02 1.89
N SER A 137 -12.65 20.36 1.68
CA SER A 137 -12.27 21.63 1.04
C SER A 137 -12.17 21.55 -0.49
N HIS A 138 -12.56 20.46 -1.10
CA HIS A 138 -12.41 20.17 -2.54
C HIS A 138 -10.96 20.07 -3.05
N VAL A 139 -9.97 20.12 -2.17
CA VAL A 139 -8.55 19.93 -2.54
C VAL A 139 -8.27 18.44 -2.79
N GLY A 140 -8.94 17.56 -2.03
CA GLY A 140 -8.68 16.14 -2.02
C GLY A 140 -7.31 15.79 -1.42
N CYS A 141 -7.18 14.62 -0.86
CA CYS A 141 -5.87 14.12 -0.40
C CYS A 141 -5.84 12.59 -0.31
N ASN A 142 -4.64 12.02 -0.33
CA ASN A 142 -4.38 10.66 0.12
C ASN A 142 -3.85 10.71 1.54
N ALA A 143 -4.46 9.99 2.48
CA ALA A 143 -4.03 9.97 3.86
C ALA A 143 -3.46 8.60 4.26
N PHE A 144 -2.22 8.60 4.75
CA PHE A 144 -1.56 7.41 5.27
C PHE A 144 -1.51 7.51 6.80
N LEU A 145 -2.50 6.94 7.45
CA LEU A 145 -2.69 7.02 8.89
C LEU A 145 -2.12 5.78 9.59
N GLY A 146 -1.55 5.97 10.77
CA GLY A 146 -1.04 4.87 11.60
C GLY A 146 -2.12 4.13 12.40
N GLY A 147 -3.40 4.42 12.16
CA GLY A 147 -4.54 3.80 12.81
C GLY A 147 -5.79 3.87 11.94
N ILE A 148 -6.85 3.21 12.38
CA ILE A 148 -8.15 3.23 11.70
C ILE A 148 -8.88 4.51 12.12
N SER A 149 -9.27 5.33 11.15
CA SER A 149 -10.13 6.50 11.38
C SER A 149 -11.59 6.09 11.14
N THR A 150 -12.43 6.26 12.15
CA THR A 150 -13.87 6.02 12.04
C THR A 150 -14.60 7.11 11.28
N VAL A 151 -13.99 8.28 11.11
CA VAL A 151 -14.59 9.45 10.46
C VAL A 151 -14.34 9.45 8.94
N SER A 152 -13.24 8.84 8.49
CA SER A 152 -12.82 8.87 7.07
C SER A 152 -13.03 7.56 6.32
N TYR A 153 -13.76 6.60 6.91
CA TYR A 153 -13.84 5.24 6.36
C TYR A 153 -14.56 5.13 5.01
N THR A 154 -15.31 6.14 4.62
CA THR A 154 -16.17 6.08 3.43
C THR A 154 -15.70 6.94 2.26
N HIS A 155 -14.73 7.84 2.42
CA HIS A 155 -14.45 8.86 1.41
C HIS A 155 -12.99 9.19 1.12
N LEU A 156 -12.00 8.45 1.61
CA LEU A 156 -10.64 8.56 1.09
C LEU A 156 -10.56 7.84 -0.26
N ARG A 157 -11.36 8.30 -1.20
CA ARG A 157 -11.13 8.04 -2.62
C ARG A 157 -9.94 8.90 -3.03
N ALA A 158 -8.97 8.29 -3.70
CA ALA A 158 -8.07 9.06 -4.52
C ALA A 158 -8.94 9.78 -5.57
N HIS A 159 -9.23 11.04 -5.35
CA HIS A 159 -9.87 11.86 -6.38
C HIS A 159 -8.81 12.15 -7.44
N GLU A 160 -9.04 11.63 -8.64
CA GLU A 160 -8.37 12.16 -9.82
C GLU A 160 -8.81 13.62 -9.96
N THR A 161 -7.88 14.53 -9.77
CA THR A 161 -8.06 15.90 -10.23
C THR A 161 -7.91 15.90 -11.74
N THR A 162 -8.99 16.11 -12.44
CA THR A 162 -8.98 16.51 -13.85
C THR A 162 -8.19 17.80 -14.04
#